data_95aaa83390f1871db696dc3d5c909993
#
_entry.id   95aaa83390f1871db696dc3d5c909993
#
_cell.length_a   1.000
_cell.length_b   1.000
_cell.length_c   1.000
_cell.angle_alpha   90.00
_cell.angle_beta   90.00
_cell.angle_gamma   90.00
#
_symmetry.space_group_name_H-M   'P 1'
#
loop_
_entity.id
_entity.type
_entity.pdbx_description
1 polymer ?
#
loop_
_entity_poly.entity_id
_entity_poly.type
_entity_poly.pdbx_seq_one_letter_code
_entity_poly.pdbx_strand_id
1 'polypeptide(L)'
;NGEIALGKNILMGFMTWEGYNYEDAILLNERMVKEDVFTSIHIEEYETESRDTKLGPEEITRDIPNVGEDALKDLDERGIIRVGAEVHAGDILVGKVTPKGETDLTAEERLLRAIFGEKAREVRDTSLKVPHGESGIIVDVKVFTREAGDELSPGVNEVVRVYIAQKRKISVGDKMAGRHGNKGVVSRILPQEDMPFLPDGTPLDIVLNPLGVPSRMNIGQVLEVHLGYAAQALGWKV
;
A
#
# COMPACT_ATOMS: atom_id res chain seq x y z
N ASN A 1 1.39 7.16 19.62
CA ASN A 1 0.48 7.26 20.78
C ASN A 1 -0.73 6.31 20.70
N GLY A 2 -0.89 5.53 19.61
CA GLY A 2 -2.06 4.66 19.41
C GLY A 2 -3.35 5.36 19.02
N GLU A 3 -3.29 6.63 18.66
CA GLU A 3 -4.43 7.42 18.18
C GLU A 3 -4.44 7.50 16.67
N ILE A 4 -5.63 7.49 16.07
CA ILE A 4 -5.82 7.77 14.65
C ILE A 4 -5.75 9.27 14.43
N ALA A 5 -4.80 9.74 13.60
CA ALA A 5 -4.58 11.14 13.29
C ALA A 5 -4.38 11.32 11.76
N LEU A 6 -5.45 11.12 10.99
CA LEU A 6 -5.43 11.14 9.53
C LEU A 6 -5.60 12.56 8.94
N GLY A 7 -5.26 13.59 9.67
CA GLY A 7 -5.40 14.96 9.21
C GLY A 7 -4.37 15.89 9.84
N LYS A 8 -4.26 17.08 9.25
CA LYS A 8 -3.39 18.14 9.73
C LYS A 8 -4.00 19.51 9.43
N ASN A 9 -3.79 20.47 10.30
CA ASN A 9 -4.14 21.85 10.04
C ASN A 9 -3.19 22.45 9.01
N ILE A 10 -3.75 23.07 7.98
CA ILE A 10 -3.03 23.65 6.84
C ILE A 10 -3.59 25.03 6.52
N LEU A 11 -2.83 25.84 5.78
CA LEU A 11 -3.26 27.15 5.34
C LEU A 11 -4.22 27.04 4.16
N MET A 12 -5.50 27.41 4.41
CA MET A 12 -6.60 27.28 3.45
C MET A 12 -7.04 28.66 2.94
N GLY A 13 -7.33 28.75 1.64
CA GLY A 13 -7.97 29.90 1.03
C GLY A 13 -9.27 29.54 0.29
N PHE A 14 -10.29 30.42 0.41
CA PHE A 14 -11.51 30.35 -0.37
C PHE A 14 -11.44 31.33 -1.53
N MET A 15 -11.18 30.85 -2.72
CA MET A 15 -11.19 31.62 -3.95
C MET A 15 -11.32 30.70 -5.15
N THR A 16 -11.81 31.24 -6.26
CA THR A 16 -11.75 30.54 -7.55
C THR A 16 -10.34 30.63 -8.13
N TRP A 17 -9.83 29.54 -8.69
CA TRP A 17 -8.49 29.52 -9.27
C TRP A 17 -8.46 28.74 -10.58
N GLU A 18 -8.39 29.47 -11.68
CA GLU A 18 -8.25 28.94 -13.06
C GLU A 18 -9.20 27.79 -13.43
N GLY A 19 -10.31 27.65 -12.72
CA GLY A 19 -11.27 26.55 -12.87
C GLY A 19 -10.86 25.22 -12.26
N TYR A 20 -9.65 25.10 -11.70
CA TYR A 20 -9.15 23.84 -11.13
C TYR A 20 -9.85 23.43 -9.83
N ASN A 21 -10.58 24.34 -9.20
CA ASN A 21 -11.39 24.08 -8.02
C ASN A 21 -12.89 24.28 -8.27
N TYR A 22 -13.34 24.06 -9.50
CA TYR A 22 -14.74 24.11 -9.87
C TYR A 22 -15.55 23.08 -9.06
N GLU A 23 -16.74 23.49 -8.55
CA GLU A 23 -17.58 22.71 -7.64
C GLU A 23 -16.81 22.24 -6.38
N ASP A 24 -16.67 20.92 -6.17
CA ASP A 24 -15.99 20.31 -5.03
C ASP A 24 -14.55 19.88 -5.36
N ALA A 25 -14.01 20.36 -6.46
CA ALA A 25 -12.63 20.11 -6.82
C ALA A 25 -11.69 20.90 -5.89
N ILE A 26 -10.61 20.26 -5.50
CA ILE A 26 -9.61 20.79 -4.57
C ILE A 26 -8.31 21.02 -5.31
N LEU A 27 -7.77 22.23 -5.16
CA LEU A 27 -6.43 22.56 -5.59
C LEU A 27 -5.46 22.43 -4.43
N LEU A 28 -4.39 21.67 -4.60
CA LEU A 28 -3.42 21.35 -3.56
C LEU A 28 -2.02 21.84 -3.94
N ASN A 29 -1.27 22.33 -2.95
CA ASN A 29 0.12 22.69 -3.10
C ASN A 29 1.02 21.43 -3.09
N GLU A 30 1.98 21.37 -4.00
CA GLU A 30 2.96 20.27 -4.10
C GLU A 30 3.75 20.08 -2.79
N ARG A 31 3.90 21.13 -1.97
CA ARG A 31 4.52 21.04 -0.64
C ARG A 31 3.88 19.96 0.22
N MET A 32 2.56 19.76 0.11
CA MET A 32 1.83 18.72 0.86
C MET A 32 2.29 17.31 0.53
N VAL A 33 2.71 17.09 -0.72
CA VAL A 33 3.26 15.81 -1.18
C VAL A 33 4.73 15.67 -0.81
N LYS A 34 5.53 16.74 -1.00
CA LYS A 34 6.98 16.74 -0.71
C LYS A 34 7.28 16.54 0.77
N GLU A 35 6.51 17.20 1.64
CA GLU A 35 6.69 17.16 3.10
C GLU A 35 5.90 16.01 3.77
N ASP A 36 5.32 15.10 2.99
CA ASP A 36 4.54 13.96 3.51
C ASP A 36 3.37 14.39 4.44
N VAL A 37 2.75 15.54 4.22
CA VAL A 37 1.73 16.10 5.14
C VAL A 37 0.50 15.20 5.21
N PHE A 38 0.02 14.70 4.07
CA PHE A 38 -1.13 13.80 3.96
C PHE A 38 -0.73 12.39 3.54
N THR A 39 0.48 12.00 3.86
CA THR A 39 0.97 10.65 3.60
C THR A 39 0.47 9.70 4.69
N SER A 40 -0.05 8.57 4.28
CA SER A 40 -0.51 7.51 5.18
C SER A 40 0.30 6.23 4.97
N ILE A 41 0.43 5.45 6.04
CA ILE A 41 1.07 4.14 6.00
C ILE A 41 -0.03 3.09 6.12
N HIS A 42 -0.12 2.21 5.13
CA HIS A 42 -1.04 1.10 5.10
C HIS A 42 -0.25 -0.19 5.27
N ILE A 43 -0.67 -1.05 6.19
CA ILE A 43 -0.07 -2.35 6.40
C ILE A 43 -1.05 -3.39 5.90
N GLU A 44 -0.63 -4.13 4.87
CA GLU A 44 -1.40 -5.22 4.27
C GLU A 44 -0.84 -6.56 4.73
N GLU A 45 -1.71 -7.51 5.04
CA GLU A 45 -1.36 -8.86 5.44
C GLU A 45 -1.55 -9.81 4.26
N TYR A 46 -0.50 -10.59 3.96
CA TYR A 46 -0.51 -11.65 2.96
C TYR A 46 -0.22 -12.98 3.64
N GLU A 47 -1.09 -13.95 3.45
CA GLU A 47 -0.99 -15.25 4.08
C GLU A 47 -0.88 -16.37 3.04
N THR A 48 -0.05 -17.34 3.31
CA THR A 48 0.01 -18.60 2.56
C THR A 48 0.09 -19.78 3.51
N GLU A 49 -0.51 -20.87 3.10
CA GLU A 49 -0.56 -22.12 3.85
C GLU A 49 0.12 -23.24 3.07
N SER A 50 0.85 -24.10 3.76
CA SER A 50 1.31 -25.38 3.25
C SER A 50 0.35 -26.47 3.71
N ARG A 51 -0.31 -27.12 2.76
CA ARG A 51 -1.34 -28.14 3.01
C ARG A 51 -0.91 -29.52 2.53
N ASP A 52 -1.48 -30.55 3.15
CA ASP A 52 -1.39 -31.91 2.62
C ASP A 52 -2.29 -32.04 1.38
N THR A 53 -1.74 -32.54 0.29
CA THR A 53 -2.47 -32.88 -0.92
C THR A 53 -2.48 -34.37 -1.16
N LYS A 54 -3.37 -34.85 -2.03
CA LYS A 54 -3.43 -36.27 -2.41
C LYS A 54 -2.14 -36.81 -3.06
N LEU A 55 -1.32 -35.88 -3.61
CA LEU A 55 -0.07 -36.19 -4.30
C LEU A 55 1.17 -36.02 -3.40
N GLY A 56 0.98 -35.57 -2.18
CA GLY A 56 2.02 -35.26 -1.22
C GLY A 56 1.80 -33.92 -0.56
N PRO A 57 2.57 -33.56 0.49
CA PRO A 57 2.47 -32.28 1.15
C PRO A 57 3.05 -31.17 0.26
N GLU A 58 2.45 -30.00 0.33
CA GLU A 58 3.07 -28.77 -0.17
C GLU A 58 4.27 -28.42 0.71
N GLU A 59 5.28 -27.79 0.14
CA GLU A 59 6.50 -27.44 0.85
C GLU A 59 6.81 -25.94 0.68
N ILE A 60 7.13 -25.28 1.80
CA ILE A 60 7.67 -23.93 1.79
C ILE A 60 9.18 -24.07 1.68
N THR A 61 9.74 -23.59 0.56
CA THR A 61 11.15 -23.77 0.23
C THR A 61 11.68 -22.64 -0.65
N ARG A 62 12.97 -22.40 -0.57
CA ARG A 62 13.68 -21.50 -1.50
C ARG A 62 13.93 -22.16 -2.86
N ASP A 63 13.88 -23.48 -2.93
CA ASP A 63 14.16 -24.26 -4.13
C ASP A 63 12.94 -24.29 -5.06
N ILE A 64 12.73 -23.22 -5.81
CA ILE A 64 11.59 -23.01 -6.70
C ILE A 64 12.01 -23.28 -8.14
N PRO A 65 11.27 -24.09 -8.92
CA PRO A 65 11.61 -24.38 -10.31
C PRO A 65 11.46 -23.13 -11.19
N ASN A 66 12.37 -22.97 -12.16
CA ASN A 66 12.34 -21.90 -13.18
C ASN A 66 12.40 -20.47 -12.62
N VAL A 67 13.04 -20.27 -11.47
CA VAL A 67 13.24 -18.96 -10.85
C VAL A 67 14.74 -18.69 -10.75
N GLY A 68 15.16 -17.49 -11.22
CA GLY A 68 16.55 -17.04 -11.13
C GLY A 68 16.95 -16.60 -9.72
N GLU A 69 18.25 -16.63 -9.43
CA GLU A 69 18.81 -16.21 -8.13
C GLU A 69 18.46 -14.77 -7.75
N ASP A 70 18.31 -13.87 -8.73
CA ASP A 70 17.95 -12.48 -8.48
C ASP A 70 16.56 -12.34 -7.81
N ALA A 71 15.63 -13.20 -8.18
CA ALA A 71 14.28 -13.23 -7.56
C ALA A 71 14.29 -13.87 -6.16
N LEU A 72 15.34 -14.59 -5.80
CA LEU A 72 15.48 -15.29 -4.53
C LEU A 72 16.39 -14.54 -3.53
N LYS A 73 16.99 -13.41 -3.92
CA LYS A 73 18.01 -12.69 -3.13
C LYS A 73 17.54 -12.26 -1.75
N ASP A 74 16.26 -11.90 -1.61
CA ASP A 74 15.65 -11.41 -0.37
C ASP A 74 14.94 -12.52 0.43
N LEU A 75 14.96 -13.75 -0.04
CA LEU A 75 14.45 -14.91 0.67
C LEU A 75 15.54 -15.53 1.57
N ASP A 76 15.12 -15.98 2.73
CA ASP A 76 15.97 -16.75 3.64
C ASP A 76 16.17 -18.20 3.17
N GLU A 77 16.88 -19.01 3.94
CA GLU A 77 17.13 -20.44 3.65
C GLU A 77 15.84 -21.27 3.58
N ARG A 78 14.78 -20.83 4.26
CA ARG A 78 13.46 -21.47 4.25
C ARG A 78 12.58 -21.02 3.08
N GLY A 79 13.03 -20.04 2.30
CA GLY A 79 12.23 -19.47 1.21
C GLY A 79 11.26 -18.38 1.64
N ILE A 80 11.43 -17.80 2.82
CA ILE A 80 10.60 -16.74 3.37
C ILE A 80 11.33 -15.41 3.25
N ILE A 81 10.61 -14.35 2.87
CA ILE A 81 11.21 -13.03 2.69
C ILE A 81 11.69 -12.44 4.01
N ARG A 82 12.83 -11.74 3.98
CA ARG A 82 13.38 -11.06 5.15
C ARG A 82 12.64 -9.78 5.49
N VAL A 83 12.56 -9.45 6.76
CA VAL A 83 12.07 -8.14 7.23
C VAL A 83 13.00 -7.03 6.75
N GLY A 84 12.42 -5.91 6.32
CA GLY A 84 13.13 -4.76 5.77
C GLY A 84 13.40 -4.84 4.26
N ALA A 85 13.03 -5.93 3.58
CA ALA A 85 13.13 -6.03 2.13
C ALA A 85 12.11 -5.09 1.45
N GLU A 86 12.54 -4.41 0.40
CA GLU A 86 11.67 -3.67 -0.48
C GLU A 86 11.14 -4.60 -1.58
N VAL A 87 9.83 -4.60 -1.78
CA VAL A 87 9.15 -5.50 -2.71
C VAL A 87 8.28 -4.75 -3.69
N HIS A 88 8.18 -5.31 -4.89
CA HIS A 88 7.37 -4.81 -6.00
C HIS A 88 6.43 -5.91 -6.51
N ALA A 89 5.45 -5.52 -7.31
CA ALA A 89 4.52 -6.46 -7.91
C ALA A 89 5.24 -7.62 -8.63
N GLY A 90 4.87 -8.85 -8.29
CA GLY A 90 5.47 -10.06 -8.84
C GLY A 90 6.64 -10.64 -8.04
N ASP A 91 7.21 -9.91 -7.08
CA ASP A 91 8.26 -10.44 -6.20
C ASP A 91 7.73 -11.55 -5.31
N ILE A 92 8.57 -12.53 -5.02
CA ILE A 92 8.21 -13.69 -4.20
C ILE A 92 8.31 -13.31 -2.72
N LEU A 93 7.21 -13.49 -2.00
CA LEU A 93 7.14 -13.30 -0.55
C LEU A 93 7.46 -14.60 0.20
N VAL A 94 6.88 -15.68 -0.25
CA VAL A 94 7.07 -17.02 0.33
C VAL A 94 7.17 -18.02 -0.80
N GLY A 95 8.32 -18.68 -0.91
CA GLY A 95 8.52 -19.75 -1.88
C GLY A 95 7.74 -20.99 -1.47
N LYS A 96 6.84 -21.47 -2.32
CA LYS A 96 6.05 -22.68 -2.10
C LYS A 96 5.98 -23.50 -3.37
N VAL A 97 6.09 -24.80 -3.21
CA VAL A 97 5.94 -25.76 -4.30
C VAL A 97 4.87 -26.79 -3.95
N THR A 98 4.12 -27.18 -4.97
CA THR A 98 3.06 -28.18 -4.85
C THR A 98 3.39 -29.38 -5.74
N PRO A 99 3.27 -30.62 -5.26
CA PRO A 99 3.49 -31.81 -6.08
C PRO A 99 2.56 -31.85 -7.31
N LYS A 100 3.11 -32.22 -8.47
CA LYS A 100 2.37 -32.42 -9.72
C LYS A 100 1.88 -33.86 -9.85
N GLY A 101 0.65 -34.03 -10.39
CA GLY A 101 0.17 -35.32 -10.87
C GLY A 101 0.74 -35.68 -12.25
N GLU A 102 0.76 -36.95 -12.59
CA GLU A 102 1.22 -37.41 -13.92
C GLU A 102 0.43 -36.81 -15.09
N THR A 103 -0.82 -36.38 -14.85
CA THR A 103 -1.70 -35.76 -15.83
C THR A 103 -1.36 -34.29 -16.08
N ASP A 104 -0.63 -33.64 -15.17
CA ASP A 104 -0.32 -32.20 -15.24
C ASP A 104 1.01 -31.92 -15.97
N LEU A 105 1.72 -32.96 -16.42
CA LEU A 105 2.95 -32.82 -17.17
C LEU A 105 2.68 -32.36 -18.61
N THR A 106 3.37 -31.32 -19.04
CA THR A 106 3.36 -30.91 -20.45
C THR A 106 4.01 -32.00 -21.34
N ALA A 107 3.73 -31.97 -22.64
CA ALA A 107 4.34 -32.94 -23.58
C ALA A 107 5.88 -32.85 -23.57
N GLU A 108 6.43 -31.65 -23.39
CA GLU A 108 7.86 -31.38 -23.27
C GLU A 108 8.46 -31.97 -21.98
N GLU A 109 7.77 -31.81 -20.85
CA GLU A 109 8.19 -32.38 -19.55
C GLU A 109 8.16 -33.90 -19.57
N ARG A 110 7.16 -34.51 -20.23
CA ARG A 110 7.10 -35.98 -20.44
C ARG A 110 8.26 -36.48 -21.28
N LEU A 111 8.62 -35.73 -22.32
CA LEU A 111 9.75 -36.07 -23.20
C LEU A 111 11.09 -35.94 -22.44
N LEU A 112 11.29 -34.88 -21.67
CA LEU A 112 12.46 -34.68 -20.83
C LEU A 112 12.62 -35.78 -19.77
N ARG A 113 11.51 -36.20 -19.16
CA ARG A 113 11.48 -37.32 -18.20
C ARG A 113 11.86 -38.63 -18.86
N ALA A 114 11.40 -38.88 -20.08
CA ALA A 114 11.73 -40.08 -20.84
C ALA A 114 13.21 -40.12 -21.27
N ILE A 115 13.82 -38.98 -21.56
CA ILE A 115 15.22 -38.87 -22.05
C ILE A 115 16.22 -38.78 -20.90
N PHE A 116 15.94 -38.00 -19.86
CA PHE A 116 16.87 -37.67 -18.78
C PHE A 116 16.58 -38.35 -17.44
N GLY A 117 15.58 -39.21 -17.36
CA GLY A 117 15.16 -39.87 -16.13
C GLY A 117 14.53 -38.89 -15.12
N GLU A 118 14.49 -39.28 -13.83
CA GLU A 118 13.78 -38.57 -12.75
C GLU A 118 14.25 -37.14 -12.41
N LYS A 119 15.05 -36.50 -13.25
CA LYS A 119 15.55 -35.13 -13.00
C LYS A 119 14.57 -34.00 -13.33
N ALA A 120 13.41 -34.28 -13.92
CA ALA A 120 12.35 -33.29 -14.04
C ALA A 120 11.64 -33.20 -12.68
N ARG A 121 11.70 -32.05 -12.00
CA ARG A 121 11.04 -31.84 -10.71
C ARG A 121 9.55 -32.07 -10.83
N GLU A 122 9.04 -32.94 -10.00
CA GLU A 122 7.60 -33.28 -9.90
C GLU A 122 6.80 -32.22 -9.13
N VAL A 123 7.26 -30.95 -9.13
CA VAL A 123 6.62 -29.89 -8.36
C VAL A 123 6.31 -28.66 -9.23
N ARG A 124 5.24 -27.97 -8.87
CA ARG A 124 4.77 -26.74 -9.48
C ARG A 124 5.03 -25.58 -8.53
N ASP A 125 5.49 -24.44 -9.06
CA ASP A 125 5.58 -23.19 -8.31
C ASP A 125 4.18 -22.67 -7.94
N THR A 126 3.91 -22.60 -6.65
CA THR A 126 2.70 -22.03 -6.05
C THR A 126 3.05 -20.96 -5.02
N SER A 127 4.20 -20.32 -5.20
CA SER A 127 4.71 -19.30 -4.30
C SER A 127 3.75 -18.12 -4.14
N LEU A 128 3.71 -17.57 -2.94
CA LEU A 128 3.02 -16.32 -2.69
C LEU A 128 3.84 -15.17 -3.27
N LYS A 129 3.23 -14.42 -4.17
CA LYS A 129 3.84 -13.25 -4.82
C LYS A 129 3.08 -11.99 -4.48
N VAL A 130 3.78 -10.86 -4.51
CA VAL A 130 3.15 -9.54 -4.35
C VAL A 130 2.13 -9.33 -5.47
N PRO A 131 0.87 -8.99 -5.15
CA PRO A 131 -0.16 -8.74 -6.14
C PRO A 131 0.19 -7.60 -7.08
N HIS A 132 -0.45 -7.58 -8.24
CA HIS A 132 -0.25 -6.54 -9.23
C HIS A 132 -0.69 -5.18 -8.71
N GLY A 133 0.16 -4.15 -8.84
CA GLY A 133 -0.11 -2.80 -8.34
C GLY A 133 0.27 -2.57 -6.87
N GLU A 134 0.74 -3.59 -6.16
CA GLU A 134 1.20 -3.48 -4.79
C GLU A 134 2.72 -3.36 -4.73
N SER A 135 3.21 -2.61 -3.76
CA SER A 135 4.64 -2.49 -3.45
C SER A 135 4.82 -1.98 -2.02
N GLY A 136 5.97 -2.18 -1.43
CA GLY A 136 6.21 -1.69 -0.08
C GLY A 136 7.45 -2.29 0.56
N ILE A 137 7.49 -2.20 1.89
CA ILE A 137 8.59 -2.73 2.69
C ILE A 137 8.02 -3.77 3.65
N ILE A 138 8.70 -4.90 3.78
CA ILE A 138 8.34 -5.96 4.71
C ILE A 138 8.62 -5.47 6.14
N VAL A 139 7.57 -5.38 6.96
CA VAL A 139 7.68 -4.90 8.35
C VAL A 139 7.66 -6.01 9.37
N ASP A 140 7.00 -7.11 9.07
CA ASP A 140 6.94 -8.28 9.95
C ASP A 140 6.66 -9.56 9.15
N VAL A 141 7.12 -10.69 9.68
CA VAL A 141 6.85 -12.03 9.15
C VAL A 141 6.58 -12.95 10.32
N LYS A 142 5.45 -13.65 10.28
CA LYS A 142 5.07 -14.64 11.30
C LYS A 142 4.93 -16.02 10.67
N VAL A 143 5.53 -16.99 11.30
CA VAL A 143 5.51 -18.38 10.87
C VAL A 143 4.87 -19.22 11.96
N PHE A 144 3.86 -19.97 11.62
CA PHE A 144 3.16 -20.91 12.50
C PHE A 144 3.32 -22.31 11.94
N THR A 145 3.77 -23.24 12.78
CA THR A 145 4.01 -24.62 12.36
C THR A 145 3.32 -25.60 13.30
N ARG A 146 2.78 -26.66 12.74
CA ARG A 146 2.18 -27.75 13.53
C ARG A 146 3.22 -28.40 14.45
N GLU A 147 4.46 -28.48 14.01
CA GLU A 147 5.57 -29.02 14.80
C GLU A 147 5.88 -28.20 16.05
N ALA A 148 5.70 -26.88 15.99
CA ALA A 148 5.84 -25.99 17.13
C ALA A 148 4.66 -26.06 18.12
N GLY A 149 3.60 -26.79 17.77
CA GLY A 149 2.40 -26.91 18.59
C GLY A 149 1.32 -25.84 18.33
N ASP A 150 1.44 -25.08 17.24
CA ASP A 150 0.44 -24.11 16.87
C ASP A 150 -0.89 -24.77 16.42
N GLU A 151 -2.01 -24.19 16.82
CA GLU A 151 -3.33 -24.65 16.40
C GLU A 151 -3.59 -24.23 14.95
N LEU A 152 -3.40 -25.15 14.01
CA LEU A 152 -3.66 -24.93 12.60
C LEU A 152 -4.89 -25.72 12.13
N SER A 153 -5.51 -25.26 11.06
CA SER A 153 -6.64 -25.94 10.42
C SER A 153 -6.27 -27.37 10.04
N PRO A 154 -7.25 -28.32 10.01
CA PRO A 154 -6.99 -29.69 9.59
C PRO A 154 -6.34 -29.73 8.21
N GLY A 155 -5.25 -30.52 8.08
CA GLY A 155 -4.51 -30.65 6.82
C GLY A 155 -3.52 -29.52 6.49
N VAL A 156 -3.40 -28.52 7.33
CA VAL A 156 -2.41 -27.43 7.20
C VAL A 156 -1.21 -27.77 8.08
N ASN A 157 -0.01 -27.71 7.54
CA ASN A 157 1.25 -28.00 8.23
C ASN A 157 1.99 -26.73 8.67
N GLU A 158 1.96 -25.72 7.84
CA GLU A 158 2.62 -24.44 8.07
C GLU A 158 1.80 -23.29 7.50
N VAL A 159 1.79 -22.16 8.23
CA VAL A 159 1.18 -20.89 7.79
C VAL A 159 2.22 -19.80 7.91
N VAL A 160 2.40 -19.02 6.85
CA VAL A 160 3.29 -17.85 6.85
C VAL A 160 2.47 -16.62 6.55
N ARG A 161 2.57 -15.62 7.44
CA ARG A 161 1.97 -14.30 7.28
C ARG A 161 3.06 -13.28 7.08
N VAL A 162 2.93 -12.50 6.03
CA VAL A 162 3.85 -11.43 5.66
C VAL A 162 3.11 -10.11 5.71
N TYR A 163 3.66 -9.13 6.42
CA TYR A 163 3.10 -7.80 6.54
C TYR A 163 3.91 -6.81 5.72
N ILE A 164 3.24 -6.16 4.75
CA ILE A 164 3.85 -5.18 3.85
C ILE A 164 3.32 -3.79 4.22
N ALA A 165 4.22 -2.86 4.54
CA ALA A 165 3.88 -1.46 4.74
C ALA A 165 4.01 -0.70 3.42
N GLN A 166 2.91 -0.05 3.02
CA GLN A 166 2.85 0.84 1.86
C GLN A 166 2.78 2.29 2.34
N LYS A 167 3.61 3.13 1.76
CA LYS A 167 3.57 4.58 1.97
C LYS A 167 2.75 5.21 0.85
N ARG A 168 1.52 5.62 1.15
CA ARG A 168 0.61 6.24 0.17
C ARG A 168 0.63 7.75 0.34
N LYS A 169 1.13 8.44 -0.67
CA LYS A 169 1.10 9.90 -0.76
C LYS A 169 -0.20 10.38 -1.37
N ILE A 170 -0.62 11.59 -1.01
CA ILE A 170 -1.79 12.21 -1.63
C ILE A 170 -1.55 12.44 -3.11
N SER A 171 -2.55 12.12 -3.92
CA SER A 171 -2.51 12.21 -5.38
C SER A 171 -3.78 12.82 -5.95
N VAL A 172 -3.74 13.19 -7.23
CA VAL A 172 -4.94 13.63 -7.96
C VAL A 172 -5.98 12.50 -7.97
N GLY A 173 -7.23 12.84 -7.67
CA GLY A 173 -8.33 11.88 -7.53
C GLY A 173 -8.62 11.44 -6.09
N ASP A 174 -7.75 11.74 -5.12
CA ASP A 174 -7.99 11.42 -3.72
C ASP A 174 -9.07 12.33 -3.12
N LYS A 175 -9.87 11.75 -2.22
CA LYS A 175 -10.90 12.49 -1.49
C LYS A 175 -10.34 13.10 -0.23
N MET A 176 -10.67 14.37 -0.02
CA MET A 176 -10.35 15.11 1.20
C MET A 176 -11.61 15.70 1.81
N ALA A 177 -11.59 15.91 3.11
CA ALA A 177 -12.69 16.55 3.84
C ALA A 177 -12.16 17.39 5.00
N GLY A 178 -12.92 18.42 5.33
CA GLY A 178 -12.73 19.18 6.58
C GLY A 178 -13.62 18.67 7.70
N ARG A 179 -13.64 19.38 8.81
CA ARG A 179 -14.43 19.04 10.03
C ARG A 179 -15.91 19.46 9.95
N HIS A 180 -16.34 20.13 8.88
CA HIS A 180 -17.68 20.73 8.75
C HIS A 180 -18.52 20.08 7.63
N GLY A 181 -18.25 18.82 7.29
CA GLY A 181 -18.95 18.12 6.21
C GLY A 181 -18.60 18.60 4.80
N ASN A 182 -17.65 19.49 4.66
CA ASN A 182 -17.08 19.90 3.39
C ASN A 182 -16.14 18.79 2.87
N LYS A 183 -16.45 18.27 1.69
CA LYS A 183 -15.69 17.18 1.03
C LYS A 183 -15.41 17.55 -0.40
N GLY A 184 -14.31 17.06 -0.91
CA GLY A 184 -13.94 17.29 -2.29
C GLY A 184 -12.91 16.28 -2.79
N VAL A 185 -12.55 16.41 -4.05
CA VAL A 185 -11.58 15.54 -4.72
C VAL A 185 -10.43 16.39 -5.22
N VAL A 186 -9.20 15.96 -4.99
CA VAL A 186 -8.00 16.64 -5.50
C VAL A 186 -8.03 16.63 -7.02
N SER A 187 -8.17 17.78 -7.63
CA SER A 187 -8.21 17.95 -9.09
C SER A 187 -6.81 18.16 -9.66
N ARG A 188 -5.99 18.92 -8.96
CA ARG A 188 -4.64 19.25 -9.39
C ARG A 188 -3.73 19.54 -8.20
N ILE A 189 -2.46 19.21 -8.39
CA ILE A 189 -1.38 19.56 -7.46
C ILE A 189 -0.47 20.52 -8.23
N LEU A 190 -0.37 21.76 -7.75
CA LEU A 190 0.44 22.79 -8.36
C LEU A 190 1.78 22.95 -7.64
N PRO A 191 2.84 23.33 -8.39
CA PRO A 191 4.08 23.80 -7.79
C PRO A 191 3.82 24.98 -6.85
N GLN A 192 4.67 25.16 -5.86
CA GLN A 192 4.53 26.19 -4.85
C GLN A 192 4.51 27.61 -5.46
N GLU A 193 5.24 27.81 -6.55
CA GLU A 193 5.36 29.08 -7.26
C GLU A 193 4.07 29.49 -7.98
N ASP A 194 3.24 28.50 -8.36
CA ASP A 194 1.99 28.73 -9.09
C ASP A 194 0.76 28.85 -8.16
N MET A 195 0.97 28.66 -6.87
CA MET A 195 -0.10 28.78 -5.86
C MET A 195 -0.38 30.25 -5.53
N PRO A 196 -1.65 30.62 -5.22
CA PRO A 196 -1.93 31.93 -4.65
C PRO A 196 -1.23 32.06 -3.29
N PHE A 197 -0.84 33.28 -2.96
CA PHE A 197 -0.02 33.57 -1.79
C PHE A 197 -0.54 34.78 -0.99
N LEU A 198 -0.17 34.84 0.28
CA LEU A 198 -0.46 35.93 1.17
C LEU A 198 0.45 37.16 0.86
N PRO A 199 0.13 38.36 1.39
CA PRO A 199 0.94 39.58 1.17
C PRO A 199 2.40 39.43 1.61
N ASP A 200 2.70 38.54 2.53
CA ASP A 200 4.05 38.23 3.00
C ASP A 200 4.80 37.22 2.10
N GLY A 201 4.16 36.76 1.03
CA GLY A 201 4.71 35.76 0.10
C GLY A 201 4.48 34.30 0.49
N THR A 202 3.80 34.04 1.61
CA THR A 202 3.49 32.65 2.04
C THR A 202 2.44 32.03 1.11
N PRO A 203 2.74 30.94 0.39
CA PRO A 203 1.79 30.30 -0.50
C PRO A 203 0.71 29.55 0.28
N LEU A 204 -0.50 29.49 -0.26
CA LEU A 204 -1.57 28.69 0.28
C LEU A 204 -1.27 27.19 0.09
N ASP A 205 -1.73 26.38 1.03
CA ASP A 205 -1.61 24.92 0.98
C ASP A 205 -2.76 24.26 0.21
N ILE A 206 -3.96 24.82 0.36
CA ILE A 206 -5.17 24.32 -0.28
C ILE A 206 -6.06 25.49 -0.71
N VAL A 207 -6.70 25.36 -1.86
CA VAL A 207 -7.64 26.36 -2.38
C VAL A 207 -8.97 25.70 -2.68
N LEU A 208 -10.01 26.18 -2.02
CA LEU A 208 -11.38 25.71 -2.15
C LEU A 208 -12.27 26.72 -2.84
N ASN A 209 -13.27 26.23 -3.57
CA ASN A 209 -14.25 27.08 -4.22
C ASN A 209 -15.23 27.67 -3.19
N PRO A 210 -15.38 28.99 -3.09
CA PRO A 210 -16.32 29.62 -2.18
C PRO A 210 -17.77 29.30 -2.50
N LEU A 211 -18.12 28.97 -3.74
CA LEU A 211 -19.50 28.59 -4.14
C LEU A 211 -19.99 27.31 -3.48
N GLY A 212 -19.09 26.46 -2.97
CA GLY A 212 -19.45 25.26 -2.22
C GLY A 212 -19.99 25.51 -0.82
N VAL A 213 -19.94 26.77 -0.32
CA VAL A 213 -20.35 27.09 1.07
C VAL A 213 -21.80 27.54 1.20
N PRO A 214 -22.34 28.50 0.39
CA PRO A 214 -23.64 29.12 0.67
C PRO A 214 -24.82 28.14 0.65
N SER A 215 -24.89 27.29 -0.39
CA SER A 215 -26.01 26.34 -0.56
C SER A 215 -26.01 25.22 0.48
N ARG A 216 -24.85 24.88 1.02
CA ARG A 216 -24.69 23.80 2.00
C ARG A 216 -24.79 24.24 3.45
N MET A 217 -24.81 25.54 3.67
CA MET A 217 -25.00 26.17 5.00
C MET A 217 -23.99 25.71 6.07
N ASN A 218 -22.85 25.17 5.68
CA ASN A 218 -21.76 24.77 6.58
C ASN A 218 -20.80 25.93 6.88
N ILE A 219 -21.32 27.00 7.44
CA ILE A 219 -20.59 28.26 7.69
C ILE A 219 -19.44 28.06 8.68
N GLY A 220 -19.49 27.00 9.50
CA GLY A 220 -18.43 26.66 10.45
C GLY A 220 -17.04 26.58 9.82
N GLN A 221 -16.92 26.15 8.57
CA GLN A 221 -15.62 26.12 7.85
C GLN A 221 -15.04 27.53 7.62
N VAL A 222 -15.89 28.54 7.39
CA VAL A 222 -15.45 29.94 7.21
C VAL A 222 -15.01 30.52 8.55
N LEU A 223 -15.78 30.26 9.62
CA LEU A 223 -15.40 30.69 10.97
C LEU A 223 -14.10 30.03 11.42
N GLU A 224 -13.90 28.75 11.09
CA GLU A 224 -12.66 28.02 11.37
C GLU A 224 -11.44 28.66 10.70
N VAL A 225 -11.55 29.04 9.43
CA VAL A 225 -10.47 29.68 8.71
C VAL A 225 -10.09 31.03 9.34
N HIS A 226 -11.08 31.85 9.72
CA HIS A 226 -10.81 33.13 10.37
C HIS A 226 -10.16 32.95 11.76
N LEU A 227 -10.71 32.05 12.58
CA LEU A 227 -10.14 31.76 13.89
C LEU A 227 -8.75 31.15 13.78
N GLY A 228 -8.57 30.19 12.87
CA GLY A 228 -7.28 29.52 12.64
C GLY A 228 -6.19 30.48 12.19
N TYR A 229 -6.51 31.43 11.30
CA TYR A 229 -5.57 32.44 10.86
C TYR A 229 -5.16 33.38 12.01
N ALA A 230 -6.11 33.83 12.82
CA ALA A 230 -5.84 34.61 14.02
C ALA A 230 -5.02 33.82 15.06
N ALA A 231 -5.39 32.56 15.30
CA ALA A 231 -4.68 31.69 16.23
C ALA A 231 -3.22 31.44 15.81
N GLN A 232 -2.99 31.25 14.51
CA GLN A 232 -1.64 31.10 13.98
C GLN A 232 -0.77 32.36 14.26
N ALA A 233 -1.33 33.53 14.02
CA ALA A 233 -0.64 34.81 14.30
C ALA A 233 -0.35 35.03 15.78
N LEU A 234 -1.22 34.54 16.67
CA LEU A 234 -1.08 34.64 18.13
C LEU A 234 -0.35 33.45 18.78
N GLY A 235 0.01 32.44 18.02
CA GLY A 235 0.65 31.22 18.53
C GLY A 235 -0.28 30.33 19.38
N TRP A 236 -1.58 30.45 19.21
CA TRP A 236 -2.56 29.64 19.94
C TRP A 236 -2.75 28.26 19.31
N LYS A 237 -2.98 27.27 20.16
CA LYS A 237 -3.49 25.94 19.75
C LYS A 237 -5.00 25.94 19.97
N VAL A 238 -5.76 25.77 18.88
CA VAL A 238 -7.22 25.72 18.87
C VAL A 238 -7.65 24.32 18.47
#